data_e4c160a7f1a367051a9cc706b892d460
#
_entry.id   e4c160a7f1a367051a9cc706b892d460
#
_cell.length_a   1.000
_cell.length_b   1.000
_cell.length_c   1.000
_cell.angle_alpha   90.00
_cell.angle_beta   90.00
_cell.angle_gamma   90.00
#
_symmetry.space_group_name_H-M   'P 1'
#
loop_
_entity.id
_entity.type
_entity.pdbx_description
1 polymer ?
#
loop_
_entity_poly.entity_id
_entity_poly.type
_entity_poly.pdbx_seq_one_letter_code
_entity_poly.pdbx_strand_id
1 'polypeptide(L)'
;MLKFANFLESIGTEVEVFCTSEKGAIATGKNFIETIAKELNTCDLFIPVLSQEYYESRFCMIELGVAYSYMYNKYKQNEEYIFPFALYPVKKEDALAGTPLTGIEVGEINSEADLKAFLMYLSDERKISIGLGMNKKIHSFVVEIERMLLKKTDIWEQARIGTYFDDDTFFRSKEDIVRHIVQDESVTIDFCMNPYEKTEDEYPKFISMVLSYIDKLDIGQCLLNNPSAKFGFVLKNLTDSLKKITVEFKYSDNNRILETFEFPINAGDNVLSIPLEKMRSRALHSISEICFVIHPEDTNRTEGTFCICKMEIA
;
A
#
# COMPACT_ATOMS: atom_id res chain seq x y z
N MET A 1 6.55 -10.99 6.86
CA MET A 1 7.00 -11.59 8.16
C MET A 1 7.70 -12.92 7.96
N LEU A 2 7.07 -13.96 7.44
CA LEU A 2 7.67 -15.32 7.28
C LEU A 2 9.03 -15.32 6.56
N LYS A 3 9.22 -14.50 5.54
CA LYS A 3 10.50 -14.41 4.83
C LYS A 3 11.63 -13.84 5.68
N PHE A 4 11.31 -12.91 6.57
CA PHE A 4 12.29 -12.38 7.50
C PHE A 4 12.65 -13.42 8.58
N ALA A 5 11.67 -14.16 9.09
CA ALA A 5 11.92 -15.30 9.99
C ALA A 5 12.86 -16.32 9.33
N ASN A 6 12.54 -16.78 8.12
CA ASN A 6 13.37 -17.71 7.36
C ASN A 6 14.78 -17.17 7.07
N PHE A 7 14.89 -15.86 6.80
CA PHE A 7 16.18 -15.21 6.64
C PHE A 7 17.00 -15.30 7.93
N LEU A 8 16.42 -14.95 9.08
CA LEU A 8 17.08 -15.02 10.37
C LEU A 8 17.52 -16.45 10.71
N GLU A 9 16.68 -17.45 10.55
CA GLU A 9 17.05 -18.86 10.75
C GLU A 9 18.17 -19.34 9.82
N SER A 10 18.25 -18.75 8.62
CA SER A 10 19.31 -19.09 7.66
C SER A 10 20.69 -18.57 8.06
N ILE A 11 20.79 -17.65 9.03
CA ILE A 11 22.05 -16.95 9.36
C ILE A 11 22.97 -17.85 10.18
N GLY A 12 22.41 -18.63 11.10
CA GLY A 12 23.16 -19.50 11.99
C GLY A 12 22.31 -20.67 12.47
N THR A 13 22.98 -21.77 12.84
CA THR A 13 22.30 -23.01 13.31
C THR A 13 21.72 -22.89 14.71
N GLU A 14 22.06 -21.82 15.44
CA GLU A 14 21.62 -21.59 16.82
C GLU A 14 20.45 -20.59 16.91
N VAL A 15 19.96 -20.10 15.75
CA VAL A 15 18.86 -19.14 15.70
C VAL A 15 17.56 -19.90 15.48
N GLU A 16 16.67 -19.81 16.45
CA GLU A 16 15.30 -20.30 16.38
C GLU A 16 14.34 -19.10 16.41
N VAL A 17 13.41 -19.04 15.47
CA VAL A 17 12.50 -17.90 15.32
C VAL A 17 11.05 -18.32 15.55
N PHE A 18 10.41 -17.77 16.56
CA PHE A 18 8.97 -17.86 16.72
C PHE A 18 8.27 -16.73 15.94
N CYS A 19 7.49 -17.08 14.94
CA CYS A 19 6.76 -16.13 14.10
C CYS A 19 5.25 -16.35 14.21
N THR A 20 4.53 -15.40 14.80
CA THR A 20 3.06 -15.49 15.00
C THR A 20 2.27 -15.58 13.70
N SER A 21 2.85 -15.12 12.58
CA SER A 21 2.23 -15.21 11.24
C SER A 21 2.38 -16.59 10.58
N GLU A 22 3.10 -17.50 11.18
CA GLU A 22 3.27 -18.86 10.66
C GLU A 22 2.03 -19.71 10.93
N LYS A 23 1.57 -20.45 9.89
CA LYS A 23 0.44 -21.36 10.07
C LYS A 23 0.76 -22.45 11.07
N GLY A 24 0.02 -22.48 12.19
CA GLY A 24 0.20 -23.47 13.23
C GLY A 24 1.12 -23.04 14.36
N ALA A 25 1.75 -21.87 14.31
CA ALA A 25 2.53 -21.32 15.40
C ALA A 25 1.72 -21.26 16.70
N ILE A 26 0.42 -21.01 16.58
CA ILE A 26 -0.53 -21.08 17.71
C ILE A 26 -1.56 -22.15 17.40
N ALA A 27 -1.59 -23.20 18.21
CA ALA A 27 -2.52 -24.31 18.03
C ALA A 27 -3.97 -23.88 18.25
N THR A 28 -4.88 -24.40 17.41
CA THR A 28 -6.32 -24.14 17.52
C THR A 28 -6.82 -24.49 18.93
N GLY A 29 -7.55 -23.55 19.55
CA GLY A 29 -8.12 -23.71 20.89
C GLY A 29 -7.21 -23.29 22.05
N LYS A 30 -5.95 -22.88 21.79
CA LYS A 30 -5.11 -22.23 22.80
C LYS A 30 -5.40 -20.75 22.92
N ASN A 31 -5.20 -20.22 24.13
CA ASN A 31 -5.28 -18.78 24.35
C ASN A 31 -4.09 -18.11 23.65
N PHE A 32 -4.40 -17.28 22.66
CA PHE A 32 -3.43 -16.55 21.85
C PHE A 32 -2.50 -15.69 22.71
N ILE A 33 -3.07 -14.90 23.63
CA ILE A 33 -2.32 -13.98 24.49
C ILE A 33 -1.39 -14.74 25.44
N GLU A 34 -1.86 -15.84 26.02
CA GLU A 34 -1.03 -16.68 26.92
C GLU A 34 0.14 -17.31 26.17
N THR A 35 -0.09 -17.76 24.93
CA THR A 35 0.98 -18.35 24.11
C THR A 35 2.05 -17.30 23.80
N ILE A 36 1.65 -16.10 23.33
CA ILE A 36 2.57 -15.01 23.06
C ILE A 36 3.32 -14.58 24.32
N ALA A 37 2.62 -14.39 25.43
CA ALA A 37 3.26 -14.02 26.69
C ALA A 37 4.30 -15.05 27.12
N LYS A 38 4.03 -16.36 26.91
CA LYS A 38 4.98 -17.44 27.20
C LYS A 38 6.21 -17.34 26.31
N GLU A 39 6.03 -17.17 24.99
CA GLU A 39 7.15 -17.06 24.03
C GLU A 39 7.99 -15.80 24.31
N LEU A 40 7.37 -14.65 24.55
CA LEU A 40 8.06 -13.42 24.93
C LEU A 40 8.84 -13.57 26.27
N ASN A 41 8.38 -14.40 27.17
CA ASN A 41 9.08 -14.67 28.43
C ASN A 41 10.32 -15.56 28.26
N THR A 42 10.41 -16.31 27.18
CA THR A 42 11.50 -17.26 26.93
C THR A 42 12.45 -16.82 25.83
N CYS A 43 12.04 -15.93 24.93
CA CYS A 43 12.91 -15.45 23.86
C CYS A 43 14.01 -14.50 24.38
N ASP A 44 15.13 -14.49 23.68
CA ASP A 44 16.27 -13.63 23.95
C ASP A 44 16.11 -12.25 23.32
N LEU A 45 15.40 -12.18 22.20
CA LEU A 45 15.16 -10.95 21.44
C LEU A 45 13.72 -10.90 20.94
N PHE A 46 13.14 -9.72 20.95
CA PHE A 46 11.87 -9.42 20.28
C PHE A 46 12.09 -8.46 19.12
N ILE A 47 11.67 -8.88 17.92
CA ILE A 47 11.90 -8.13 16.68
C ILE A 47 10.55 -7.77 16.06
N PRO A 48 9.95 -6.63 16.42
CA PRO A 48 8.75 -6.15 15.75
C PRO A 48 9.08 -5.60 14.38
N VAL A 49 8.36 -6.08 13.35
CA VAL A 49 8.43 -5.49 12.02
C VAL A 49 7.27 -4.53 11.85
N LEU A 50 7.59 -3.25 11.97
CA LEU A 50 6.66 -2.15 12.02
C LEU A 50 6.20 -1.78 10.62
N SER A 51 5.03 -2.28 10.24
CA SER A 51 4.32 -1.92 9.00
C SER A 51 3.05 -1.13 9.35
N GLN A 52 2.38 -0.59 8.35
CA GLN A 52 1.10 0.09 8.59
C GLN A 52 0.09 -0.89 9.20
N GLU A 53 0.00 -2.10 8.69
CA GLU A 53 -0.89 -3.15 9.21
C GLU A 53 -0.52 -3.56 10.65
N TYR A 54 0.75 -3.44 11.02
CA TYR A 54 1.20 -3.69 12.39
C TYR A 54 0.49 -2.76 13.38
N TYR A 55 0.42 -1.46 13.08
CA TYR A 55 -0.24 -0.47 13.93
C TYR A 55 -1.78 -0.58 13.91
N GLU A 56 -2.36 -1.06 12.83
CA GLU A 56 -3.79 -1.32 12.72
C GLU A 56 -4.21 -2.59 13.47
N SER A 57 -3.26 -3.50 13.72
CA SER A 57 -3.49 -4.75 14.43
C SER A 57 -3.48 -4.56 15.94
N ARG A 58 -4.64 -4.74 16.58
CA ARG A 58 -4.75 -4.72 18.04
C ARG A 58 -3.84 -5.76 18.70
N PHE A 59 -3.64 -6.91 18.07
CA PHE A 59 -2.79 -7.97 18.58
C PHE A 59 -1.32 -7.59 18.57
N CYS A 60 -0.82 -7.03 17.47
CA CYS A 60 0.55 -6.56 17.37
C CYS A 60 0.85 -5.44 18.38
N MET A 61 -0.11 -4.56 18.62
CA MET A 61 0.03 -3.53 19.68
C MET A 61 0.05 -4.11 21.09
N ILE A 62 -0.70 -5.20 21.35
CA ILE A 62 -0.64 -5.93 22.62
C ILE A 62 0.72 -6.63 22.76
N GLU A 63 1.22 -7.29 21.72
CA GLU A 63 2.54 -7.92 21.69
C GLU A 63 3.64 -6.91 22.05
N LEU A 64 3.60 -5.75 21.41
CA LEU A 64 4.56 -4.65 21.67
C LEU A 64 4.49 -4.18 23.13
N GLY A 65 3.29 -4.00 23.66
CA GLY A 65 3.08 -3.61 25.06
C GLY A 65 3.57 -4.64 26.06
N VAL A 66 3.32 -5.93 25.79
CA VAL A 66 3.80 -7.06 26.64
C VAL A 66 5.32 -7.14 26.59
N ALA A 67 5.91 -7.06 25.38
CA ALA A 67 7.37 -7.07 25.20
C ALA A 67 8.04 -5.90 25.93
N TYR A 68 7.46 -4.70 25.84
CA TYR A 68 7.94 -3.53 26.58
C TYR A 68 7.88 -3.74 28.09
N SER A 69 6.75 -4.21 28.60
CA SER A 69 6.60 -4.50 30.05
C SER A 69 7.60 -5.54 30.52
N TYR A 70 7.84 -6.57 29.71
CA TYR A 70 8.80 -7.62 30.03
C TYR A 70 10.24 -7.11 30.03
N MET A 71 10.63 -6.33 29.03
CA MET A 71 11.93 -5.66 28.95
C MET A 71 12.17 -4.79 30.19
N TYR A 72 11.19 -3.97 30.58
CA TYR A 72 11.29 -3.09 31.73
C TYR A 72 11.48 -3.84 33.05
N ASN A 73 10.85 -5.00 33.20
CA ASN A 73 10.89 -5.77 34.44
C ASN A 73 12.10 -6.72 34.54
N LYS A 74 12.53 -7.32 33.44
CA LYS A 74 13.57 -8.37 33.41
C LYS A 74 14.98 -7.79 33.16
N TYR A 75 15.10 -6.89 32.22
CA TYR A 75 16.39 -6.42 31.73
C TYR A 75 16.79 -5.04 32.33
N LYS A 76 16.39 -4.79 33.56
CA LYS A 76 16.71 -3.54 34.27
C LYS A 76 18.02 -2.88 33.79
N GLN A 77 17.89 -2.03 32.78
CA GLN A 77 18.78 -0.96 32.36
C GLN A 77 19.97 -1.23 31.42
N ASN A 78 20.37 -2.44 31.03
CA ASN A 78 21.59 -2.59 30.21
C ASN A 78 21.56 -3.62 29.09
N GLU A 79 20.48 -4.32 28.83
CA GLU A 79 20.43 -5.29 27.73
C GLU A 79 19.37 -4.91 26.70
N GLU A 80 19.80 -4.75 25.47
CA GLU A 80 18.91 -4.54 24.34
C GLU A 80 18.11 -5.81 24.07
N TYR A 81 16.79 -5.72 24.18
CA TYR A 81 15.85 -6.83 24.02
C TYR A 81 14.92 -6.61 22.84
N ILE A 82 14.59 -5.37 22.51
CA ILE A 82 13.68 -5.03 21.42
C ILE A 82 14.49 -4.41 20.27
N PHE A 83 14.43 -5.05 19.10
CA PHE A 83 15.07 -4.62 17.85
C PHE A 83 14.02 -4.36 16.79
N PRO A 84 13.44 -3.15 16.72
CA PRO A 84 12.40 -2.83 15.76
C PRO A 84 12.98 -2.61 14.38
N PHE A 85 12.28 -3.16 13.38
CA PHE A 85 12.55 -2.86 11.97
C PHE A 85 11.32 -2.23 11.33
N ALA A 86 11.52 -1.09 10.70
CA ALA A 86 10.50 -0.47 9.86
C ALA A 86 10.39 -1.23 8.54
N LEU A 87 9.17 -1.50 8.12
CA LEU A 87 8.85 -1.96 6.77
C LEU A 87 8.13 -0.82 6.07
N TYR A 88 8.70 -0.40 4.95
CA TYR A 88 8.06 0.63 4.13
C TYR A 88 6.55 0.33 3.95
N PRO A 89 5.66 1.31 4.06
CA PRO A 89 5.86 2.77 4.03
C PRO A 89 6.19 3.45 5.38
N VAL A 90 6.38 2.69 6.44
CA VAL A 90 6.75 3.25 7.74
C VAL A 90 8.21 3.68 7.70
N LYS A 91 8.47 4.97 7.92
CA LYS A 91 9.83 5.50 8.01
C LYS A 91 10.40 5.23 9.40
N LYS A 92 11.68 4.88 9.47
CA LYS A 92 12.34 4.57 10.74
C LYS A 92 12.28 5.72 11.76
N GLU A 93 12.33 6.97 11.28
CA GLU A 93 12.27 8.15 12.12
C GLU A 93 10.93 8.31 12.84
N ASP A 94 9.85 7.84 12.21
CA ASP A 94 8.47 7.99 12.69
C ASP A 94 7.94 6.70 13.33
N ALA A 95 8.65 5.60 13.14
CA ALA A 95 8.15 4.25 13.44
C ALA A 95 7.76 4.04 14.91
N LEU A 96 8.42 4.67 15.85
CA LEU A 96 8.10 4.58 17.28
C LEU A 96 7.54 5.87 17.87
N ALA A 97 7.21 6.85 17.01
CA ALA A 97 6.66 8.12 17.46
C ALA A 97 5.35 7.92 18.25
N GLY A 98 5.27 8.51 19.44
CA GLY A 98 4.09 8.39 20.31
C GLY A 98 3.98 7.05 21.05
N THR A 99 4.96 6.16 20.94
CA THR A 99 5.03 4.92 21.73
C THR A 99 5.97 5.07 22.93
N PRO A 100 5.84 4.21 23.97
CA PRO A 100 6.80 4.19 25.09
C PRO A 100 8.23 3.79 24.68
N LEU A 101 8.42 3.31 23.45
CA LEU A 101 9.70 2.89 22.88
C LEU A 101 10.41 4.03 22.12
N THR A 102 9.89 5.24 22.18
CA THR A 102 10.54 6.43 21.60
C THR A 102 11.96 6.56 22.15
N GLY A 103 12.95 6.56 21.25
CA GLY A 103 14.37 6.58 21.62
C GLY A 103 15.12 5.27 21.40
N ILE A 104 14.43 4.17 21.06
CA ILE A 104 15.06 2.96 20.54
C ILE A 104 15.36 3.19 19.05
N GLU A 105 16.57 2.83 18.64
CA GLU A 105 16.96 2.90 17.23
C GLU A 105 16.18 1.87 16.41
N VAL A 106 15.66 2.31 15.26
CA VAL A 106 14.85 1.48 14.35
C VAL A 106 15.66 1.21 13.10
N GLY A 107 15.81 -0.06 12.72
CA GLY A 107 16.39 -0.45 11.43
C GLY A 107 15.32 -0.46 10.32
N GLU A 108 15.75 -0.47 9.07
CA GLU A 108 14.89 -0.72 7.91
C GLU A 108 15.09 -2.14 7.39
N ILE A 109 14.01 -2.89 7.19
CA ILE A 109 14.09 -4.30 6.78
C ILE A 109 14.66 -4.49 5.36
N ASN A 110 14.56 -3.48 4.52
CA ASN A 110 15.09 -3.43 3.16
C ASN A 110 16.44 -2.68 3.06
N SER A 111 17.06 -2.34 4.19
CA SER A 111 18.39 -1.74 4.26
C SER A 111 19.45 -2.79 4.52
N GLU A 112 20.35 -3.03 3.53
CA GLU A 112 21.48 -3.93 3.73
C GLU A 112 22.40 -3.47 4.88
N ALA A 113 22.54 -2.16 5.06
CA ALA A 113 23.36 -1.59 6.12
C ALA A 113 22.80 -1.88 7.51
N ASP A 114 21.49 -1.69 7.70
CA ASP A 114 20.82 -1.90 9.00
C ASP A 114 20.77 -3.39 9.34
N LEU A 115 20.47 -4.25 8.36
CA LEU A 115 20.53 -5.71 8.56
C LEU A 115 21.94 -6.19 8.91
N LYS A 116 22.96 -5.63 8.25
CA LYS A 116 24.35 -5.96 8.56
C LYS A 116 24.74 -5.52 9.96
N ALA A 117 24.38 -4.30 10.35
CA ALA A 117 24.64 -3.79 11.70
C ALA A 117 23.96 -4.69 12.76
N PHE A 118 22.71 -5.07 12.55
CA PHE A 118 22.00 -5.98 13.43
C PHE A 118 22.68 -7.36 13.52
N LEU A 119 23.09 -7.95 12.42
CA LEU A 119 23.78 -9.25 12.43
C LEU A 119 25.16 -9.18 13.09
N MET A 120 25.88 -8.07 12.92
CA MET A 120 27.13 -7.86 13.66
C MET A 120 26.88 -7.77 15.18
N TYR A 121 25.81 -7.06 15.59
CA TYR A 121 25.40 -7.06 17.00
C TYR A 121 25.12 -8.47 17.52
N LEU A 122 24.37 -9.31 16.77
CA LEU A 122 24.11 -10.70 17.16
C LEU A 122 25.40 -11.51 17.31
N SER A 123 26.38 -11.29 16.42
CA SER A 123 27.67 -11.96 16.49
C SER A 123 28.51 -11.52 17.69
N ASP A 124 28.60 -10.22 17.89
CA ASP A 124 29.54 -9.64 18.86
C ASP A 124 29.02 -9.71 20.28
N GLU A 125 27.76 -9.33 20.49
CA GLU A 125 27.17 -9.25 21.82
C GLU A 125 26.46 -10.53 22.23
N ARG A 126 25.78 -11.23 21.31
CA ARG A 126 25.03 -12.44 21.58
C ARG A 126 25.81 -13.71 21.28
N LYS A 127 27.04 -13.61 20.75
CA LYS A 127 27.94 -14.71 20.41
C LYS A 127 27.34 -15.73 19.42
N ILE A 128 26.39 -15.31 18.60
CA ILE A 128 25.78 -16.15 17.57
C ILE A 128 26.77 -16.35 16.45
N SER A 129 27.05 -17.61 16.10
CA SER A 129 27.92 -17.94 14.97
C SER A 129 27.22 -17.65 13.65
N ILE A 130 27.62 -16.59 12.98
CA ILE A 130 27.08 -16.22 11.67
C ILE A 130 27.83 -16.95 10.56
N GLY A 131 27.09 -17.67 9.72
CA GLY A 131 27.64 -18.47 8.64
C GLY A 131 28.34 -17.66 7.54
N LEU A 132 29.21 -18.32 6.78
CA LEU A 132 29.87 -17.74 5.62
C LEU A 132 28.85 -17.24 4.57
N GLY A 133 29.17 -16.13 3.90
CA GLY A 133 28.32 -15.57 2.83
C GLY A 133 27.19 -14.67 3.32
N MET A 134 27.26 -14.15 4.53
CA MET A 134 26.28 -13.22 5.13
C MET A 134 25.89 -12.08 4.17
N ASN A 135 26.86 -11.38 3.59
CA ASN A 135 26.57 -10.27 2.67
C ASN A 135 25.71 -10.71 1.47
N LYS A 136 25.95 -11.91 0.93
CA LYS A 136 25.15 -12.45 -0.17
C LYS A 136 23.74 -12.78 0.27
N LYS A 137 23.57 -13.31 1.48
CA LYS A 137 22.23 -13.62 2.04
C LYS A 137 21.43 -12.34 2.30
N ILE A 138 22.09 -11.31 2.88
CA ILE A 138 21.45 -10.00 3.08
C ILE A 138 21.00 -9.42 1.74
N HIS A 139 21.91 -9.35 0.76
CA HIS A 139 21.59 -8.82 -0.57
C HIS A 139 20.42 -9.57 -1.21
N SER A 140 20.46 -10.91 -1.20
CA SER A 140 19.35 -11.72 -1.76
C SER A 140 18.04 -11.49 -1.05
N PHE A 141 18.05 -11.33 0.27
CA PHE A 141 16.87 -11.05 1.06
C PHE A 141 16.29 -9.66 0.75
N VAL A 142 17.15 -8.63 0.73
CA VAL A 142 16.72 -7.25 0.40
C VAL A 142 16.10 -7.19 -0.99
N VAL A 143 16.76 -7.76 -2.01
CA VAL A 143 16.23 -7.84 -3.38
C VAL A 143 14.87 -8.57 -3.41
N GLU A 144 14.71 -9.63 -2.62
CA GLU A 144 13.43 -10.35 -2.55
C GLU A 144 12.33 -9.51 -1.91
N ILE A 145 12.63 -8.80 -0.81
CA ILE A 145 11.68 -7.88 -0.17
C ILE A 145 11.30 -6.77 -1.15
N GLU A 146 12.26 -6.11 -1.77
CA GLU A 146 12.01 -5.06 -2.77
C GLU A 146 11.12 -5.57 -3.91
N ARG A 147 11.39 -6.77 -4.43
CA ARG A 147 10.56 -7.39 -5.48
C ARG A 147 9.12 -7.64 -5.01
N MET A 148 8.94 -8.06 -3.77
CA MET A 148 7.59 -8.26 -3.21
C MET A 148 6.85 -6.94 -3.06
N LEU A 149 7.57 -5.90 -2.67
CA LEU A 149 7.05 -4.57 -2.55
C LEU A 149 6.66 -4.00 -3.94
N LEU A 150 7.51 -4.19 -4.94
CA LEU A 150 7.25 -3.79 -6.33
C LEU A 150 6.04 -4.51 -6.96
N LYS A 151 5.79 -5.78 -6.63
CA LYS A 151 4.60 -6.51 -7.13
C LYS A 151 3.27 -5.92 -6.69
N LYS A 152 3.23 -5.16 -5.59
CA LYS A 152 2.01 -4.48 -5.12
C LYS A 152 1.68 -3.20 -5.91
N THR A 153 2.55 -2.77 -6.81
CA THR A 153 2.38 -1.53 -7.58
C THR A 153 1.83 -1.73 -8.99
N ASP A 154 1.52 -2.98 -9.39
CA ASP A 154 0.84 -3.21 -10.67
C ASP A 154 -0.62 -2.72 -10.58
N ILE A 155 -0.86 -1.60 -11.28
CA ILE A 155 -2.14 -0.89 -11.25
C ILE A 155 -3.24 -1.71 -11.91
N TRP A 156 -2.91 -2.50 -12.93
CA TRP A 156 -3.88 -3.26 -13.72
C TRP A 156 -4.18 -4.65 -13.15
N GLU A 157 -3.16 -5.37 -12.72
CA GLU A 157 -3.28 -6.79 -12.33
C GLU A 157 -4.24 -6.98 -11.14
N GLN A 158 -4.35 -5.97 -10.26
CA GLN A 158 -5.17 -6.04 -9.04
C GLN A 158 -6.48 -5.26 -9.16
N ALA A 159 -6.68 -4.53 -10.26
CA ALA A 159 -7.84 -3.67 -10.42
C ALA A 159 -9.10 -4.43 -10.86
N ARG A 160 -10.20 -4.17 -10.16
CA ARG A 160 -11.55 -4.44 -10.68
C ARG A 160 -12.08 -3.18 -11.32
N ILE A 161 -12.48 -3.26 -12.57
CA ILE A 161 -12.95 -2.12 -13.32
C ILE A 161 -14.48 -2.05 -13.24
N GLY A 162 -14.98 -0.87 -12.93
CA GLY A 162 -16.40 -0.57 -12.86
C GLY A 162 -16.70 0.84 -13.36
N THR A 163 -17.97 1.09 -13.60
CA THR A 163 -18.49 2.40 -13.95
C THR A 163 -19.61 2.77 -13.01
N TYR A 164 -19.67 4.05 -12.62
CA TYR A 164 -20.69 4.60 -11.72
C TYR A 164 -21.20 5.92 -12.25
N PHE A 165 -22.41 6.30 -11.84
CA PHE A 165 -22.98 7.62 -12.01
C PHE A 165 -23.81 7.97 -10.78
N ASP A 166 -24.15 9.24 -10.59
CA ASP A 166 -25.02 9.69 -9.52
C ASP A 166 -26.46 9.25 -9.81
N ASP A 167 -27.03 8.45 -8.88
CA ASP A 167 -28.28 7.71 -9.06
C ASP A 167 -29.51 8.40 -8.43
N ASP A 168 -29.36 9.58 -7.81
CA ASP A 168 -30.43 10.23 -7.05
C ASP A 168 -31.65 10.62 -7.91
N THR A 169 -31.53 10.62 -9.25
CA THR A 169 -32.57 11.08 -10.15
C THR A 169 -32.94 10.13 -11.29
N PHE A 170 -32.25 8.98 -11.44
CA PHE A 170 -32.37 8.15 -12.64
C PHE A 170 -32.89 6.74 -12.36
N PHE A 171 -34.15 6.47 -12.71
CA PHE A 171 -34.75 5.12 -12.79
C PHE A 171 -34.35 4.40 -14.11
N ARG A 172 -33.04 4.24 -14.40
CA ARG A 172 -32.62 3.82 -15.75
C ARG A 172 -31.54 2.73 -15.69
N SER A 173 -31.43 2.01 -16.80
CA SER A 173 -30.33 1.09 -17.01
C SER A 173 -29.01 1.88 -16.99
N LYS A 174 -28.10 1.47 -16.14
CA LYS A 174 -26.74 2.01 -16.05
C LYS A 174 -26.05 2.01 -17.43
N GLU A 175 -26.32 0.99 -18.24
CA GLU A 175 -25.74 0.79 -19.56
C GLU A 175 -26.15 1.87 -20.58
N ASP A 176 -27.26 2.59 -20.33
CA ASP A 176 -27.70 3.70 -21.20
C ASP A 176 -26.90 4.99 -20.91
N ILE A 177 -26.31 5.11 -19.75
CA ILE A 177 -25.57 6.29 -19.31
C ILE A 177 -24.06 6.11 -19.47
N VAL A 178 -23.53 4.94 -19.04
CA VAL A 178 -22.11 4.64 -19.13
C VAL A 178 -21.84 3.17 -19.37
N ARG A 179 -20.99 2.89 -20.34
CA ARG A 179 -20.47 1.54 -20.63
C ARG A 179 -18.96 1.55 -20.61
N HIS A 180 -18.37 0.41 -20.33
CA HIS A 180 -16.94 0.24 -20.49
C HIS A 180 -16.59 -1.06 -21.19
N ILE A 181 -15.50 -1.03 -21.96
CA ILE A 181 -14.90 -2.18 -22.62
C ILE A 181 -13.44 -2.23 -22.20
N VAL A 182 -13.06 -3.36 -21.62
CA VAL A 182 -11.66 -3.61 -21.20
C VAL A 182 -10.97 -4.42 -22.28
N GLN A 183 -9.83 -3.94 -22.75
CA GLN A 183 -8.96 -4.65 -23.69
C GLN A 183 -7.51 -4.47 -23.25
N ASP A 184 -6.83 -5.58 -22.93
CA ASP A 184 -5.47 -5.54 -22.40
C ASP A 184 -5.34 -4.52 -21.26
N GLU A 185 -4.37 -3.60 -21.34
CA GLU A 185 -4.15 -2.52 -20.36
C GLU A 185 -4.86 -1.22 -20.80
N SER A 186 -6.09 -1.32 -21.25
CA SER A 186 -6.90 -0.16 -21.64
C SER A 186 -8.37 -0.34 -21.31
N VAL A 187 -9.04 0.77 -21.04
CA VAL A 187 -10.48 0.83 -20.80
C VAL A 187 -11.08 1.91 -21.68
N THR A 188 -11.97 1.49 -22.57
CA THR A 188 -12.77 2.43 -23.38
C THR A 188 -14.11 2.65 -22.68
N ILE A 189 -14.48 3.92 -22.54
CA ILE A 189 -15.70 4.38 -21.88
C ILE A 189 -16.56 5.13 -22.89
N ASP A 190 -17.77 4.61 -23.09
CA ASP A 190 -18.85 5.28 -23.78
C ASP A 190 -19.78 5.89 -22.76
N PHE A 191 -20.11 7.18 -22.89
CA PHE A 191 -21.02 7.87 -21.99
C PHE A 191 -22.10 8.64 -22.74
N CYS A 192 -23.28 8.75 -22.13
CA CYS A 192 -24.35 9.62 -22.55
C CYS A 192 -24.98 10.31 -21.33
N MET A 193 -24.73 11.61 -21.18
CA MET A 193 -25.26 12.41 -20.06
C MET A 193 -26.77 12.65 -20.21
N ASN A 194 -27.28 12.63 -21.45
CA ASN A 194 -28.70 12.89 -21.73
C ASN A 194 -29.29 11.88 -22.72
N PRO A 195 -29.38 10.58 -22.36
CA PRO A 195 -29.88 9.57 -23.28
C PRO A 195 -31.34 9.75 -23.70
N TYR A 196 -32.08 10.69 -23.09
CA TYR A 196 -33.51 10.85 -23.28
C TYR A 196 -33.98 12.30 -23.52
N GLU A 197 -33.05 13.13 -24.01
CA GLU A 197 -33.33 14.53 -24.36
C GLU A 197 -34.03 15.37 -23.27
N LYS A 198 -33.63 15.14 -22.02
CA LYS A 198 -34.15 15.87 -20.86
C LYS A 198 -33.47 17.22 -20.66
N THR A 199 -33.97 18.00 -19.70
CA THR A 199 -33.36 19.29 -19.33
C THR A 199 -32.02 19.07 -18.58
N GLU A 200 -31.11 20.04 -18.61
CA GLU A 200 -29.79 19.95 -17.98
C GLU A 200 -29.87 19.64 -16.45
N ASP A 201 -30.93 20.06 -15.78
CA ASP A 201 -31.18 19.77 -14.36
C ASP A 201 -31.43 18.27 -14.06
N GLU A 202 -31.68 17.48 -15.10
CA GLU A 202 -31.93 16.03 -14.99
C GLU A 202 -30.73 15.19 -15.43
N TYR A 203 -29.55 15.77 -15.70
CA TYR A 203 -28.33 15.06 -15.99
C TYR A 203 -27.74 14.43 -14.73
N PRO A 204 -27.01 13.29 -14.84
CA PRO A 204 -26.24 12.80 -13.71
C PRO A 204 -25.25 13.87 -13.28
N LYS A 205 -25.06 14.05 -11.96
CA LYS A 205 -24.09 15.00 -11.41
C LYS A 205 -22.66 14.63 -11.81
N PHE A 206 -22.40 13.34 -12.00
CA PHE A 206 -21.14 12.84 -12.51
C PHE A 206 -21.28 11.44 -13.11
N ILE A 207 -20.33 11.08 -13.95
CA ILE A 207 -20.06 9.72 -14.41
C ILE A 207 -18.62 9.39 -14.06
N SER A 208 -18.34 8.19 -13.62
CA SER A 208 -16.97 7.78 -13.31
C SER A 208 -16.65 6.35 -13.79
N MET A 209 -15.43 6.18 -14.28
CA MET A 209 -14.75 4.89 -14.36
C MET A 209 -13.94 4.69 -13.09
N VAL A 210 -14.03 3.52 -12.48
CA VAL A 210 -13.41 3.21 -11.21
C VAL A 210 -12.55 1.95 -11.31
N LEU A 211 -11.31 2.08 -10.86
CA LEU A 211 -10.42 0.96 -10.56
C LEU A 211 -10.50 0.69 -9.07
N SER A 212 -11.07 -0.45 -8.68
CA SER A 212 -11.20 -0.84 -7.27
C SER A 212 -10.18 -1.92 -6.92
N TYR A 213 -9.53 -1.78 -5.76
CA TYR A 213 -8.49 -2.68 -5.26
C TYR A 213 -8.95 -3.36 -3.97
N ILE A 214 -9.00 -4.70 -3.95
CA ILE A 214 -9.38 -5.48 -2.76
C ILE A 214 -8.31 -5.36 -1.69
N ASP A 215 -7.05 -5.49 -2.10
CA ASP A 215 -5.88 -5.51 -1.21
C ASP A 215 -5.19 -4.15 -1.11
N LYS A 216 -5.93 -3.05 -1.31
CA LYS A 216 -5.42 -1.68 -1.29
C LYS A 216 -4.09 -1.51 -2.06
N LEU A 217 -4.08 -0.65 -3.04
CA LEU A 217 -2.90 -0.37 -3.85
C LEU A 217 -1.94 0.53 -3.05
N ASP A 218 -0.68 0.13 -2.97
CA ASP A 218 0.41 0.93 -2.41
C ASP A 218 1.36 1.38 -3.53
N ILE A 219 1.28 2.66 -3.88
CA ILE A 219 2.15 3.28 -4.88
C ILE A 219 3.27 4.13 -4.27
N GLY A 220 3.24 4.30 -2.96
CA GLY A 220 4.19 5.15 -2.26
C GLY A 220 5.61 4.57 -2.25
N GLN A 221 5.73 3.26 -2.36
CA GLN A 221 7.03 2.59 -2.44
C GLN A 221 7.87 3.04 -3.64
N CYS A 222 7.21 3.45 -4.72
CA CYS A 222 7.90 3.94 -5.90
C CYS A 222 8.72 5.21 -5.61
N LEU A 223 8.32 6.03 -4.62
CA LEU A 223 9.07 7.21 -4.21
C LEU A 223 10.40 6.91 -3.52
N LEU A 224 10.57 5.74 -2.91
CA LEU A 224 11.85 5.35 -2.29
C LEU A 224 12.94 5.18 -3.33
N ASN A 225 12.59 4.53 -4.44
CA ASN A 225 13.53 4.24 -5.52
C ASN A 225 13.64 5.41 -6.52
N ASN A 226 12.57 6.20 -6.64
CA ASN A 226 12.50 7.35 -7.53
C ASN A 226 11.72 8.49 -6.86
N PRO A 227 12.38 9.45 -6.18
CA PRO A 227 11.73 10.61 -5.56
C PRO A 227 10.90 11.47 -6.53
N SER A 228 11.14 11.33 -7.83
CA SER A 228 10.41 12.04 -8.90
C SER A 228 9.33 11.16 -9.53
N ALA A 229 9.00 10.01 -8.95
CA ALA A 229 8.01 9.08 -9.49
C ALA A 229 6.65 9.76 -9.72
N LYS A 230 5.99 9.37 -10.81
CA LYS A 230 4.71 9.91 -11.25
C LYS A 230 3.76 8.77 -11.57
N PHE A 231 2.50 8.95 -11.20
CA PHE A 231 1.42 8.17 -11.75
C PHE A 231 1.08 8.74 -13.12
N GLY A 232 1.40 8.02 -14.18
CA GLY A 232 1.18 8.39 -15.58
C GLY A 232 0.02 7.63 -16.20
N PHE A 233 -0.67 8.24 -17.12
CA PHE A 233 -1.67 7.58 -17.98
C PHE A 233 -1.86 8.35 -19.29
N VAL A 234 -2.39 7.65 -20.29
CA VAL A 234 -2.78 8.28 -21.55
C VAL A 234 -4.30 8.25 -21.64
N LEU A 235 -4.90 9.42 -21.84
CA LEU A 235 -6.32 9.57 -22.15
C LEU A 235 -6.48 9.92 -23.64
N LYS A 236 -7.18 9.07 -24.38
CA LYS A 236 -7.55 9.30 -25.78
C LYS A 236 -8.98 9.82 -25.83
N ASN A 237 -9.15 11.07 -26.22
CA ASN A 237 -10.47 11.70 -26.41
C ASN A 237 -10.97 11.38 -27.81
N LEU A 238 -11.59 10.20 -27.97
CA LEU A 238 -11.89 9.61 -29.28
C LEU A 238 -12.96 10.37 -30.07
N THR A 239 -13.89 11.01 -29.38
CA THR A 239 -15.00 11.77 -30.01
C THR A 239 -14.89 13.27 -29.82
N ASP A 240 -13.76 13.75 -29.27
CA ASP A 240 -13.56 15.17 -28.90
C ASP A 240 -14.68 15.71 -28.00
N SER A 241 -15.14 14.88 -27.08
CA SER A 241 -16.27 15.17 -26.19
C SER A 241 -15.88 15.71 -24.83
N LEU A 242 -14.62 15.47 -24.39
CA LEU A 242 -14.14 15.91 -23.09
C LEU A 242 -13.37 17.24 -23.17
N LYS A 243 -13.60 18.12 -22.18
CA LYS A 243 -12.80 19.33 -21.90
C LYS A 243 -11.89 19.15 -20.72
N LYS A 244 -12.34 18.36 -19.74
CA LYS A 244 -11.64 18.15 -18.48
C LYS A 244 -11.93 16.73 -17.97
N ILE A 245 -10.99 16.17 -17.20
CA ILE A 245 -11.21 14.98 -16.42
C ILE A 245 -10.66 15.19 -15.01
N THR A 246 -11.35 14.62 -14.04
CA THR A 246 -10.95 14.64 -12.64
C THR A 246 -10.49 13.23 -12.24
N VAL A 247 -9.30 13.13 -11.66
CA VAL A 247 -8.79 11.87 -11.10
C VAL A 247 -8.85 11.95 -9.58
N GLU A 248 -9.58 11.02 -8.98
CA GLU A 248 -9.73 10.93 -7.52
C GLU A 248 -9.10 9.66 -7.00
N PHE A 249 -8.35 9.78 -5.92
CA PHE A 249 -7.86 8.65 -5.13
C PHE A 249 -8.70 8.54 -3.88
N LYS A 250 -9.23 7.33 -3.59
CA LYS A 250 -10.14 7.11 -2.46
C LYS A 250 -9.58 6.07 -1.48
N TYR A 251 -9.96 6.23 -0.21
CA TYR A 251 -9.65 5.31 0.88
C TYR A 251 -10.84 4.41 1.20
N SER A 252 -10.60 3.15 1.58
CA SER A 252 -11.57 2.05 1.56
C SER A 252 -12.77 2.15 2.49
N ASP A 253 -12.68 2.88 3.60
CA ASP A 253 -13.66 2.63 4.66
C ASP A 253 -14.90 3.51 4.58
N ASN A 254 -14.88 4.59 3.79
CA ASN A 254 -15.99 5.56 3.73
C ASN A 254 -16.17 6.19 2.33
N ASN A 255 -15.65 5.65 1.25
CA ASN A 255 -15.59 6.31 -0.07
C ASN A 255 -15.00 7.73 0.00
N ARG A 256 -14.16 7.98 1.01
CA ARG A 256 -13.60 9.31 1.24
C ARG A 256 -12.54 9.61 0.20
N ILE A 257 -12.72 10.72 -0.51
CA ILE A 257 -11.71 11.26 -1.41
C ILE A 257 -10.51 11.69 -0.57
N LEU A 258 -9.34 11.18 -0.93
CA LEU A 258 -8.06 11.54 -0.32
C LEU A 258 -7.39 12.67 -1.06
N GLU A 259 -7.33 12.53 -2.39
CA GLU A 259 -6.69 13.49 -3.29
C GLU A 259 -7.48 13.58 -4.58
N THR A 260 -7.49 14.78 -5.17
CA THR A 260 -8.18 15.08 -6.42
C THR A 260 -7.24 15.87 -7.33
N PHE A 261 -7.19 15.47 -8.60
CA PHE A 261 -6.39 16.14 -9.64
C PHE A 261 -7.25 16.39 -10.87
N GLU A 262 -7.28 17.61 -11.33
CA GLU A 262 -8.01 18.02 -12.53
C GLU A 262 -7.07 18.23 -13.71
N PHE A 263 -7.46 17.75 -14.88
CA PHE A 263 -6.70 17.86 -16.12
C PHE A 263 -7.56 18.42 -17.24
N PRO A 264 -7.13 19.49 -17.89
CA PRO A 264 -7.73 19.91 -19.15
C PRO A 264 -7.43 18.86 -20.21
N ILE A 265 -8.42 18.56 -21.05
CA ILE A 265 -8.33 17.53 -22.10
C ILE A 265 -8.49 18.19 -23.46
N ASN A 266 -7.56 17.88 -24.35
CA ASN A 266 -7.61 18.27 -25.75
C ASN A 266 -8.16 17.14 -26.62
N ALA A 267 -8.46 17.45 -27.88
CA ALA A 267 -8.77 16.44 -28.89
C ALA A 267 -7.61 15.44 -29.04
N GLY A 268 -7.93 14.17 -29.22
CA GLY A 268 -6.94 13.12 -29.44
C GLY A 268 -6.23 12.64 -28.15
N ASP A 269 -4.93 12.36 -28.27
CA ASP A 269 -4.15 11.75 -27.20
C ASP A 269 -3.63 12.78 -26.19
N ASN A 270 -3.91 12.56 -24.92
CA ASN A 270 -3.44 13.37 -23.80
C ASN A 270 -2.56 12.50 -22.89
N VAL A 271 -1.28 12.86 -22.78
CA VAL A 271 -0.34 12.22 -21.86
C VAL A 271 -0.36 12.99 -20.55
N LEU A 272 -0.86 12.36 -19.50
CA LEU A 272 -1.13 12.99 -18.21
C LEU A 272 -0.31 12.34 -17.10
N SER A 273 0.08 13.11 -16.11
CA SER A 273 0.82 12.58 -14.98
C SER A 273 0.58 13.35 -13.68
N ILE A 274 0.60 12.62 -12.58
CA ILE A 274 0.48 13.14 -11.22
C ILE A 274 1.80 12.84 -10.50
N PRO A 275 2.59 13.87 -10.12
CA PRO A 275 3.78 13.67 -9.30
C PRO A 275 3.38 13.08 -7.94
N LEU A 276 3.92 11.92 -7.58
CA LEU A 276 3.56 11.24 -6.32
C LEU A 276 3.97 12.06 -5.09
N GLU A 277 5.02 12.87 -5.19
CA GLU A 277 5.45 13.81 -4.15
C GLU A 277 4.37 14.84 -3.73
N LYS A 278 3.41 15.12 -4.64
CA LYS A 278 2.28 16.03 -4.36
C LYS A 278 1.14 15.36 -3.62
N MET A 279 1.14 14.05 -3.52
CA MET A 279 0.12 13.29 -2.82
C MET A 279 0.48 13.20 -1.34
N ARG A 280 -0.55 13.23 -0.47
CA ARG A 280 -0.34 12.98 0.96
C ARG A 280 0.13 11.55 1.19
N SER A 281 0.97 11.35 2.19
CA SER A 281 1.52 10.03 2.53
C SER A 281 0.44 8.94 2.63
N ARG A 282 -0.68 9.21 3.31
CA ARG A 282 -1.80 8.25 3.40
C ARG A 282 -2.40 7.87 2.05
N ALA A 283 -2.48 8.83 1.13
CA ALA A 283 -3.04 8.60 -0.20
C ALA A 283 -2.17 7.66 -1.05
N LEU A 284 -0.88 7.55 -0.72
CA LEU A 284 0.05 6.71 -1.46
C LEU A 284 0.00 5.24 -1.06
N HIS A 285 -0.37 4.94 0.18
CA HIS A 285 -0.18 3.60 0.79
C HIS A 285 -1.45 2.78 0.99
N SER A 286 -2.62 3.34 0.74
CA SER A 286 -3.88 2.68 1.05
C SER A 286 -4.99 3.04 0.07
N ILE A 287 -4.66 3.08 -1.22
CA ILE A 287 -5.63 3.39 -2.26
C ILE A 287 -6.58 2.21 -2.42
N SER A 288 -7.86 2.43 -2.19
CA SER A 288 -8.90 1.46 -2.48
C SER A 288 -9.50 1.64 -3.86
N GLU A 289 -9.54 2.88 -4.33
CA GLU A 289 -10.10 3.21 -5.64
C GLU A 289 -9.32 4.34 -6.30
N ILE A 290 -9.14 4.23 -7.61
CA ILE A 290 -8.76 5.33 -8.50
C ILE A 290 -9.96 5.59 -9.42
N CYS A 291 -10.53 6.78 -9.33
CA CYS A 291 -11.70 7.16 -10.09
C CYS A 291 -11.34 8.20 -11.14
N PHE A 292 -11.82 8.00 -12.36
CA PHE A 292 -11.76 8.96 -13.43
C PHE A 292 -13.17 9.53 -13.60
N VAL A 293 -13.37 10.76 -13.15
CA VAL A 293 -14.67 11.39 -12.99
C VAL A 293 -14.86 12.47 -14.03
N ILE A 294 -16.03 12.51 -14.64
CA ILE A 294 -16.48 13.58 -15.56
C ILE A 294 -17.81 14.13 -15.06
N HIS A 295 -17.93 15.45 -15.04
CA HIS A 295 -19.18 16.16 -14.75
C HIS A 295 -19.78 16.68 -16.05
N PRO A 296 -21.06 17.05 -16.10
CA PRO A 296 -21.68 17.60 -17.30
C PRO A 296 -20.92 18.80 -17.89
N GLU A 297 -20.42 19.69 -17.04
CA GLU A 297 -19.63 20.86 -17.44
C GLU A 297 -18.24 20.52 -18.00
N ASP A 298 -17.75 19.31 -17.75
CA ASP A 298 -16.45 18.81 -18.23
C ASP A 298 -16.51 18.31 -19.67
N THR A 299 -17.68 18.38 -20.31
CA THR A 299 -17.91 17.86 -21.65
C THR A 299 -18.28 18.95 -22.67
N ASN A 300 -17.96 18.71 -23.94
CA ASN A 300 -18.39 19.51 -25.07
C ASN A 300 -19.72 19.03 -25.66
N ARG A 301 -20.11 17.78 -25.35
CA ARG A 301 -21.27 17.09 -25.90
C ARG A 301 -21.91 16.25 -24.79
N THR A 302 -23.19 15.99 -24.95
CA THR A 302 -23.93 15.12 -24.01
C THR A 302 -23.53 13.64 -24.10
N GLU A 303 -22.86 13.25 -25.17
CA GLU A 303 -22.37 11.88 -25.37
C GLU A 303 -20.94 11.87 -25.90
N GLY A 304 -20.25 10.80 -25.67
CA GLY A 304 -18.89 10.65 -26.16
C GLY A 304 -18.23 9.35 -25.80
N THR A 305 -17.02 9.20 -26.35
CA THR A 305 -16.16 8.05 -26.11
C THR A 305 -14.75 8.50 -25.80
N PHE A 306 -14.17 7.97 -24.75
CA PHE A 306 -12.75 8.14 -24.43
C PHE A 306 -12.13 6.81 -23.99
N CYS A 307 -10.82 6.72 -24.08
CA CYS A 307 -10.08 5.55 -23.66
C CYS A 307 -8.97 5.95 -22.70
N ILE A 308 -8.83 5.21 -21.59
CA ILE A 308 -7.71 5.32 -20.66
C ILE A 308 -6.80 4.13 -20.87
N CYS A 309 -5.53 4.38 -21.09
CA CYS A 309 -4.52 3.34 -21.31
C CYS A 309 -3.16 3.74 -20.76
N LYS A 310 -2.21 2.80 -20.79
CA LYS A 310 -0.82 3.01 -20.34
C LYS A 310 -0.75 3.64 -18.95
N MET A 311 -1.56 3.15 -18.01
CA MET A 311 -1.39 3.54 -16.62
C MET A 311 -0.15 2.88 -16.05
N GLU A 312 0.77 3.70 -15.56
CA GLU A 312 2.06 3.25 -15.02
C GLU A 312 2.56 4.19 -13.93
N ILE A 313 3.50 3.69 -13.15
CA ILE A 313 4.28 4.51 -12.23
C ILE A 313 5.72 4.52 -12.74
N ALA A 314 6.19 5.70 -13.15
CA ALA A 314 7.49 5.91 -13.75
C ALA A 314 8.35 6.91 -12.95
#